data_501b3d5d723726e2f6de87494bb38f85
#
_entry.id   501b3d5d723726e2f6de87494bb38f85
#
_cell.length_a   1.000
_cell.length_b   1.000
_cell.length_c   1.000
_cell.angle_alpha   90.00
_cell.angle_beta   90.00
_cell.angle_gamma   90.00
#
_symmetry.space_group_name_H-M   'P 1'
#
loop_
_entity.id
_entity.type
_entity.pdbx_description
1 polymer ?
#
loop_
_entity_poly.entity_id
_entity_poly.type
_entity_poly.pdbx_seq_one_letter_code
_entity_poly.pdbx_strand_id
1 'polypeptide(L)'
;MGSGYAMKNLTIQNVSKTYFDPYAGANVTAVHDISLKVNQGEFISIVGPSGCGKTTLLNMIAGFLPISGGSINIDDKPIKGPGADRGVVFQTFALFPWKTVGENVGFGPRMRGLPKKECDQIALEFLSLVGLEHVAQKYPNELSGGMQQRVGVVRALANNPDVLLMDEPFASVDAQTRMTLQEELTKIWQERRPTILFITHDVAESVFLADRVVVLSKGRVLEDMPIQLQRPRVWENLIEDDTFKALSSQVLNKVRSA
;
A
#
# COMPACT_ATOMS: atom_id res chain seq x y z
N MET A 1 -19.14 -6.98 -17.85
CA MET A 1 -17.94 -7.25 -18.66
C MET A 1 -16.78 -6.61 -17.92
N GLY A 2 -15.95 -7.42 -17.25
CA GLY A 2 -14.88 -6.92 -16.42
C GLY A 2 -13.81 -6.28 -17.28
N SER A 3 -13.60 -4.99 -17.14
CA SER A 3 -12.34 -4.37 -17.50
C SER A 3 -11.29 -4.90 -16.54
N GLY A 4 -10.58 -5.96 -16.94
CA GLY A 4 -9.45 -6.47 -16.18
C GLY A 4 -8.52 -5.30 -15.87
N TYR A 5 -8.01 -5.24 -14.64
CA TYR A 5 -6.92 -4.36 -14.29
C TYR A 5 -5.81 -4.55 -15.34
N ALA A 6 -5.40 -3.48 -16.00
CA ALA A 6 -4.19 -3.49 -16.81
C ALA A 6 -3.03 -3.55 -15.83
N MET A 7 -2.77 -4.75 -15.32
CA MET A 7 -1.77 -5.02 -14.31
C MET A 7 -0.38 -4.79 -14.89
N LYS A 8 0.46 -4.06 -14.18
CA LYS A 8 1.79 -3.66 -14.65
C LYS A 8 2.86 -3.96 -13.62
N ASN A 9 4.06 -4.21 -14.12
CA ASN A 9 5.24 -4.39 -13.27
C ASN A 9 5.73 -3.02 -12.77
N LEU A 10 6.18 -2.98 -11.51
CA LEU A 10 6.93 -1.85 -10.98
C LEU A 10 8.42 -2.23 -10.94
N THR A 11 9.26 -1.45 -11.60
CA THR A 11 10.70 -1.68 -11.64
C THR A 11 11.44 -0.47 -11.05
N ILE A 12 12.23 -0.73 -10.03
CA ILE A 12 13.08 0.23 -9.34
C ILE A 12 14.51 -0.18 -9.64
N GLN A 13 15.34 0.73 -10.20
CA GLN A 13 16.71 0.43 -10.62
C GLN A 13 17.68 1.48 -10.05
N ASN A 14 18.58 1.03 -9.17
CA ASN A 14 19.66 1.81 -8.57
C ASN A 14 19.18 3.15 -7.98
N VAL A 15 17.98 3.15 -7.38
CA VAL A 15 17.33 4.36 -6.89
C VAL A 15 17.99 4.86 -5.62
N SER A 16 18.33 6.14 -5.61
CA SER A 16 18.91 6.82 -4.46
C SER A 16 18.18 8.13 -4.17
N LYS A 17 18.16 8.50 -2.87
CA LYS A 17 17.66 9.78 -2.41
C LYS A 17 18.60 10.41 -1.40
N THR A 18 19.07 11.61 -1.73
CA THR A 18 19.92 12.42 -0.88
C THR A 18 19.22 13.74 -0.57
N TYR A 19 19.25 14.16 0.67
CA TYR A 19 18.78 15.45 1.13
C TYR A 19 19.97 16.30 1.59
N PHE A 20 19.89 17.60 1.42
CA PHE A 20 20.80 18.52 2.09
C PHE A 20 20.28 18.81 3.49
N ASP A 21 21.07 18.53 4.53
CA ASP A 21 20.78 18.88 5.90
C ASP A 21 21.40 20.27 6.21
N PRO A 22 20.56 21.31 6.36
CA PRO A 22 21.07 22.66 6.61
C PRO A 22 21.70 22.82 7.98
N TYR A 23 21.34 21.95 8.96
CA TYR A 23 21.91 22.00 10.31
C TYR A 23 23.29 21.34 10.38
N ALA A 24 23.46 20.24 9.66
CA ALA A 24 24.74 19.55 9.56
C ALA A 24 25.66 20.17 8.47
N GLY A 25 25.12 20.99 7.57
CA GLY A 25 25.84 21.51 6.40
C GLY A 25 26.29 20.42 5.43
N ALA A 26 25.64 19.25 5.44
CA ALA A 26 26.09 18.06 4.73
C ALA A 26 24.91 17.36 4.03
N ASN A 27 25.24 16.54 3.04
CA ASN A 27 24.26 15.68 2.38
C ASN A 27 24.02 14.41 3.20
N VAL A 28 22.74 14.11 3.47
CA VAL A 28 22.29 12.88 4.12
C VAL A 28 21.55 12.03 3.11
N THR A 29 22.02 10.81 2.89
CA THR A 29 21.39 9.87 1.96
C THR A 29 20.40 8.98 2.73
N ALA A 30 19.12 9.10 2.40
CA ALA A 30 18.04 8.35 3.03
C ALA A 30 17.75 7.01 2.32
N VAL A 31 18.05 6.93 1.01
CA VAL A 31 17.89 5.72 0.19
C VAL A 31 19.14 5.56 -0.65
N HIS A 32 19.75 4.36 -0.58
CA HIS A 32 21.02 4.04 -1.22
C HIS A 32 20.85 2.90 -2.20
N ASP A 33 20.88 3.19 -3.49
CA ASP A 33 21.01 2.21 -4.57
C ASP A 33 20.04 1.03 -4.47
N ILE A 34 18.75 1.34 -4.23
CA ILE A 34 17.72 0.31 -4.16
C ILE A 34 17.35 -0.15 -5.56
N SER A 35 17.46 -1.47 -5.78
CA SER A 35 16.93 -2.15 -6.95
C SER A 35 15.92 -3.20 -6.50
N LEU A 36 14.69 -3.12 -7.03
CA LEU A 36 13.58 -3.99 -6.69
C LEU A 36 12.63 -4.12 -7.88
N LYS A 37 12.21 -5.34 -8.17
CA LYS A 37 11.16 -5.60 -9.16
C LYS A 37 9.94 -6.16 -8.45
N VAL A 38 8.79 -5.54 -8.68
CA VAL A 38 7.49 -6.02 -8.22
C VAL A 38 6.72 -6.49 -9.44
N ASN A 39 6.35 -7.77 -9.46
CA ASN A 39 5.64 -8.32 -10.59
C ASN A 39 4.16 -7.92 -10.55
N GLN A 40 3.57 -7.92 -11.72
CA GLN A 40 2.16 -7.70 -11.91
C GLN A 40 1.29 -8.57 -10.97
N GLY A 41 0.38 -7.93 -10.22
CA GLY A 41 -0.53 -8.62 -9.30
C GLY A 41 0.14 -9.19 -8.05
N GLU A 42 1.42 -8.89 -7.81
CA GLU A 42 2.15 -9.30 -6.62
C GLU A 42 1.79 -8.41 -5.42
N PHE A 43 1.66 -9.01 -4.26
CA PHE A 43 1.56 -8.30 -2.99
C PHE A 43 2.93 -8.34 -2.30
N ILE A 44 3.65 -7.22 -2.30
CA ILE A 44 4.93 -7.10 -1.62
C ILE A 44 4.80 -6.24 -0.37
N SER A 45 5.41 -6.69 0.73
CA SER A 45 5.52 -5.88 1.95
C SER A 45 6.96 -5.41 2.17
N ILE A 46 7.11 -4.17 2.63
CA ILE A 46 8.40 -3.58 3.00
C ILE A 46 8.39 -3.33 4.51
N VAL A 47 9.33 -3.96 5.21
CA VAL A 47 9.52 -3.83 6.66
C VAL A 47 10.91 -3.29 6.99
N GLY A 48 11.09 -2.80 8.19
CA GLY A 48 12.40 -2.33 8.69
C GLY A 48 12.25 -1.32 9.82
N PRO A 49 13.34 -0.96 10.51
CA PRO A 49 13.31 -0.01 11.60
C PRO A 49 12.82 1.38 11.18
N SER A 50 12.41 2.19 12.15
CA SER A 50 12.03 3.59 11.90
C SER A 50 13.21 4.36 11.29
N GLY A 51 12.92 5.21 10.30
CA GLY A 51 13.96 6.01 9.62
C GLY A 51 14.80 5.26 8.59
N CYS A 52 14.57 3.97 8.30
CA CYS A 52 15.35 3.24 7.30
C CYS A 52 15.03 3.56 5.84
N GLY A 53 14.11 4.50 5.56
CA GLY A 53 13.83 4.97 4.20
C GLY A 53 12.54 4.44 3.55
N LYS A 54 11.69 3.65 4.24
CA LYS A 54 10.44 3.07 3.69
C LYS A 54 9.50 4.12 3.08
N THR A 55 9.08 5.09 3.88
CA THR A 55 8.19 6.18 3.43
C THR A 55 8.84 7.05 2.36
N THR A 56 10.16 7.26 2.42
CA THR A 56 10.91 7.96 1.36
C THR A 56 10.81 7.21 0.04
N LEU A 57 11.04 5.89 0.06
CA LEU A 57 10.93 5.04 -1.12
C LEU A 57 9.51 5.06 -1.69
N LEU A 58 8.48 4.91 -0.83
CA LEU A 58 7.08 4.98 -1.26
C LEU A 58 6.76 6.33 -1.91
N ASN A 59 7.18 7.44 -1.32
CA ASN A 59 6.93 8.78 -1.85
C ASN A 59 7.64 9.02 -3.21
N MET A 60 8.81 8.41 -3.43
CA MET A 60 9.46 8.43 -4.75
C MET A 60 8.66 7.63 -5.78
N ILE A 61 8.16 6.44 -5.41
CA ILE A 61 7.31 5.62 -6.29
C ILE A 61 5.98 6.33 -6.57
N ALA A 62 5.37 6.98 -5.56
CA ALA A 62 4.16 7.79 -5.75
C ALA A 62 4.38 9.01 -6.67
N GLY A 63 5.64 9.42 -6.87
CA GLY A 63 6.00 10.61 -7.62
C GLY A 63 5.86 11.91 -6.83
N PHE A 64 5.67 11.83 -5.51
CA PHE A 64 5.61 13.01 -4.63
C PHE A 64 7.00 13.56 -4.31
N LEU A 65 8.02 12.73 -4.46
CA LEU A 65 9.41 13.05 -4.16
C LEU A 65 10.29 12.69 -5.36
N PRO A 66 11.09 13.61 -5.90
CA PRO A 66 12.03 13.29 -6.97
C PRO A 66 13.16 12.41 -6.45
N ILE A 67 13.59 11.46 -7.28
CA ILE A 67 14.78 10.64 -7.04
C ILE A 67 16.06 11.49 -7.22
N SER A 68 17.15 11.13 -6.54
CA SER A 68 18.49 11.74 -6.74
C SER A 68 19.33 10.95 -7.75
N GLY A 69 19.02 9.68 -7.98
CA GLY A 69 19.68 8.81 -8.95
C GLY A 69 18.87 7.58 -9.25
N GLY A 70 19.18 6.87 -10.32
CA GLY A 70 18.50 5.68 -10.76
C GLY A 70 17.22 5.94 -11.57
N SER A 71 16.31 4.98 -11.62
CA SER A 71 15.00 5.10 -12.30
C SER A 71 13.92 4.29 -11.62
N ILE A 72 12.67 4.77 -11.71
CA ILE A 72 11.46 4.05 -11.29
C ILE A 72 10.51 4.01 -12.49
N ASN A 73 10.09 2.82 -12.89
CA ASN A 73 9.23 2.61 -14.05
C ASN A 73 8.02 1.76 -13.69
N ILE A 74 6.87 2.06 -14.29
CA ILE A 74 5.71 1.17 -14.36
C ILE A 74 5.68 0.63 -15.79
N ASP A 75 5.94 -0.68 -15.96
CA ASP A 75 6.40 -1.29 -17.20
C ASP A 75 7.58 -0.49 -17.79
N ASP A 76 7.45 0.01 -19.03
CA ASP A 76 8.49 0.80 -19.70
C ASP A 76 8.32 2.32 -19.51
N LYS A 77 7.36 2.77 -18.66
CA LYS A 77 7.08 4.19 -18.48
C LYS A 77 7.75 4.73 -17.21
N PRO A 78 8.68 5.69 -17.32
CA PRO A 78 9.31 6.29 -16.16
C PRO A 78 8.33 7.16 -15.37
N ILE A 79 8.40 7.06 -14.03
CA ILE A 79 7.66 7.92 -13.12
C ILE A 79 8.33 9.29 -13.09
N LYS A 80 7.58 10.32 -13.50
CA LYS A 80 8.06 11.73 -13.52
C LYS A 80 7.37 12.62 -12.49
N GLY A 81 6.31 12.12 -11.86
CA GLY A 81 5.51 12.87 -10.88
C GLY A 81 4.28 12.05 -10.46
N PRO A 82 3.34 12.63 -9.69
CA PRO A 82 2.07 12.00 -9.34
C PRO A 82 1.28 11.60 -10.59
N GLY A 83 0.57 10.47 -10.53
CA GLY A 83 -0.21 9.97 -11.67
C GLY A 83 -1.41 9.14 -11.23
N ALA A 84 -2.42 9.05 -12.10
CA ALA A 84 -3.62 8.26 -11.86
C ALA A 84 -3.38 6.73 -11.94
N ASP A 85 -2.24 6.33 -12.47
CA ASP A 85 -1.75 4.95 -12.54
C ASP A 85 -1.32 4.39 -11.17
N ARG A 86 -1.22 5.26 -10.15
CA ARG A 86 -0.88 4.89 -8.77
C ARG A 86 -1.96 5.34 -7.79
N GLY A 87 -2.43 4.40 -6.97
CA GLY A 87 -3.23 4.68 -5.79
C GLY A 87 -2.33 4.80 -4.56
N VAL A 88 -2.63 5.74 -3.67
CA VAL A 88 -1.91 5.86 -2.39
C VAL A 88 -2.89 5.83 -1.23
N VAL A 89 -2.62 4.95 -0.27
CA VAL A 89 -3.30 4.89 1.02
C VAL A 89 -2.30 5.34 2.08
N PHE A 90 -2.59 6.46 2.72
CA PHE A 90 -1.74 7.05 3.75
C PHE A 90 -2.07 6.47 5.14
N GLN A 91 -1.16 6.61 6.06
CA GLN A 91 -1.34 6.28 7.48
C GLN A 91 -2.52 7.06 8.10
N THR A 92 -2.69 8.32 7.75
CA THR A 92 -3.90 9.09 8.03
C THR A 92 -4.91 8.84 6.91
N PHE A 93 -6.20 8.74 7.24
CA PHE A 93 -7.24 8.37 6.27
C PHE A 93 -7.34 9.29 5.05
N ALA A 94 -6.85 10.53 5.18
CA ALA A 94 -6.76 11.56 4.13
C ALA A 94 -8.07 11.73 3.31
N LEU A 95 -9.23 11.47 3.93
CA LEU A 95 -10.53 11.67 3.31
C LEU A 95 -10.84 13.16 3.20
N PHE A 96 -11.54 13.55 2.14
CA PHE A 96 -12.03 14.91 1.97
C PHE A 96 -13.17 15.17 2.96
N PRO A 97 -12.99 15.98 4.02
CA PRO A 97 -14.00 16.12 5.07
C PRO A 97 -15.29 16.82 4.60
N TRP A 98 -15.22 17.57 3.51
CA TRP A 98 -16.36 18.28 2.89
C TRP A 98 -17.10 17.47 1.82
N LYS A 99 -16.70 16.19 1.61
CA LYS A 99 -17.35 15.26 0.68
C LYS A 99 -17.97 14.12 1.45
N THR A 100 -19.10 13.61 0.95
CA THR A 100 -19.67 12.37 1.48
C THR A 100 -18.74 11.18 1.23
N VAL A 101 -19.00 10.07 1.89
CA VAL A 101 -18.28 8.81 1.72
C VAL A 101 -18.32 8.35 0.24
N GLY A 102 -19.51 8.35 -0.36
CA GLY A 102 -19.67 8.02 -1.78
C GLY A 102 -18.90 8.97 -2.70
N GLU A 103 -18.92 10.28 -2.43
CA GLU A 103 -18.18 11.27 -3.20
C GLU A 103 -16.64 11.13 -3.01
N ASN A 104 -16.20 10.70 -1.84
CA ASN A 104 -14.78 10.38 -1.62
C ASN A 104 -14.35 9.22 -2.53
N VAL A 105 -15.09 8.12 -2.53
CA VAL A 105 -14.77 6.93 -3.34
C VAL A 105 -14.90 7.24 -4.84
N GLY A 106 -15.95 7.96 -5.26
CA GLY A 106 -16.18 8.34 -6.64
C GLY A 106 -15.27 9.46 -7.16
N PHE A 107 -14.40 10.03 -6.32
CA PHE A 107 -13.56 11.16 -6.71
C PHE A 107 -12.57 10.83 -7.83
N GLY A 108 -11.85 9.71 -7.71
CA GLY A 108 -10.89 9.28 -8.75
C GLY A 108 -11.56 9.05 -10.11
N PRO A 109 -12.61 8.23 -10.20
CA PRO A 109 -13.43 8.07 -11.41
C PRO A 109 -13.88 9.40 -12.01
N ARG A 110 -14.35 10.35 -11.17
CA ARG A 110 -14.77 11.67 -11.62
C ARG A 110 -13.63 12.48 -12.24
N MET A 111 -12.42 12.42 -11.65
CA MET A 111 -11.25 13.11 -12.21
C MET A 111 -10.80 12.52 -13.55
N ARG A 112 -11.14 11.27 -13.83
CA ARG A 112 -10.95 10.64 -15.15
C ARG A 112 -12.05 11.04 -16.18
N GLY A 113 -13.01 11.85 -15.78
CA GLY A 113 -14.07 12.36 -16.66
C GLY A 113 -15.31 11.47 -16.75
N LEU A 114 -15.47 10.47 -15.86
CA LEU A 114 -16.68 9.65 -15.87
C LEU A 114 -17.90 10.48 -15.44
N PRO A 115 -19.10 10.21 -16.02
CA PRO A 115 -20.36 10.83 -15.62
C PRO A 115 -20.66 10.56 -14.13
N LYS A 116 -21.35 11.50 -13.48
CA LYS A 116 -21.70 11.38 -12.06
C LYS A 116 -22.37 10.03 -11.73
N LYS A 117 -23.33 9.61 -12.54
CA LYS A 117 -24.06 8.35 -12.33
C LYS A 117 -23.15 7.12 -12.30
N GLU A 118 -22.15 7.07 -13.16
CA GLU A 118 -21.15 5.99 -13.19
C GLU A 118 -20.23 6.07 -11.97
N CYS A 119 -19.82 7.28 -11.57
CA CYS A 119 -19.02 7.48 -10.35
C CYS A 119 -19.77 7.01 -9.11
N ASP A 120 -21.06 7.33 -8.99
CA ASP A 120 -21.92 6.92 -7.87
C ASP A 120 -22.09 5.37 -7.86
N GLN A 121 -22.23 4.75 -9.02
CA GLN A 121 -22.32 3.29 -9.14
C GLN A 121 -21.01 2.60 -8.74
N ILE A 122 -19.87 3.07 -9.24
CA ILE A 122 -18.55 2.58 -8.85
C ILE A 122 -18.34 2.75 -7.34
N ALA A 123 -18.71 3.91 -6.79
CA ALA A 123 -18.57 4.15 -5.35
C ALA A 123 -19.37 3.14 -4.52
N LEU A 124 -20.62 2.87 -4.89
CA LEU A 124 -21.46 1.88 -4.20
C LEU A 124 -20.90 0.46 -4.33
N GLU A 125 -20.42 0.06 -5.53
CA GLU A 125 -19.77 -1.23 -5.74
C GLU A 125 -18.57 -1.41 -4.79
N PHE A 126 -17.67 -0.41 -4.72
CA PHE A 126 -16.49 -0.51 -3.87
C PHE A 126 -16.82 -0.41 -2.38
N LEU A 127 -17.82 0.36 -1.99
CA LEU A 127 -18.30 0.42 -0.61
C LEU A 127 -18.94 -0.90 -0.16
N SER A 128 -19.63 -1.60 -1.05
CA SER A 128 -20.22 -2.91 -0.73
C SER A 128 -19.16 -3.97 -0.45
N LEU A 129 -17.97 -3.90 -1.08
CA LEU A 129 -16.86 -4.83 -0.80
C LEU A 129 -16.38 -4.77 0.67
N VAL A 130 -16.62 -3.65 1.33
CA VAL A 130 -16.22 -3.40 2.73
C VAL A 130 -17.43 -3.19 3.67
N GLY A 131 -18.64 -3.51 3.21
CA GLY A 131 -19.89 -3.44 4.00
C GLY A 131 -20.32 -2.02 4.40
N LEU A 132 -19.94 -1.00 3.62
CA LEU A 132 -20.17 0.41 3.94
C LEU A 132 -21.11 1.14 2.97
N GLU A 133 -21.85 0.44 2.12
CA GLU A 133 -22.82 1.05 1.19
C GLU A 133 -23.89 1.85 1.91
N HIS A 134 -24.29 1.43 3.12
CA HIS A 134 -25.32 2.07 3.93
C HIS A 134 -24.92 3.45 4.49
N VAL A 135 -23.60 3.78 4.46
CA VAL A 135 -23.07 5.09 4.91
C VAL A 135 -22.60 5.98 3.77
N ALA A 136 -22.92 5.65 2.51
CA ALA A 136 -22.45 6.38 1.33
C ALA A 136 -22.78 7.89 1.36
N GLN A 137 -23.87 8.29 2.02
CA GLN A 137 -24.32 9.69 2.13
C GLN A 137 -23.78 10.41 3.38
N LYS A 138 -23.09 9.70 4.29
CA LYS A 138 -22.48 10.29 5.49
C LYS A 138 -21.17 11.00 5.14
N TYR A 139 -20.76 11.89 6.04
CA TYR A 139 -19.46 12.55 5.99
C TYR A 139 -18.41 11.78 6.80
N PRO A 140 -17.11 11.95 6.51
CA PRO A 140 -16.05 11.24 7.22
C PRO A 140 -16.08 11.36 8.74
N ASN A 141 -16.43 12.53 9.26
CA ASN A 141 -16.52 12.79 10.71
C ASN A 141 -17.65 12.01 11.43
N GLU A 142 -18.57 11.41 10.68
CA GLU A 142 -19.65 10.55 11.21
C GLU A 142 -19.25 9.08 11.26
N LEU A 143 -18.01 8.74 10.84
CA LEU A 143 -17.51 7.38 10.76
C LEU A 143 -16.50 7.08 11.87
N SER A 144 -16.46 5.83 12.33
CA SER A 144 -15.35 5.34 13.16
C SER A 144 -14.02 5.33 12.38
N GLY A 145 -12.88 5.31 13.08
CA GLY A 145 -11.56 5.25 12.45
C GLY A 145 -11.41 4.06 11.51
N GLY A 146 -11.87 2.87 11.90
CA GLY A 146 -11.85 1.67 11.04
C GLY A 146 -12.72 1.83 9.79
N MET A 147 -13.90 2.47 9.89
CA MET A 147 -14.73 2.76 8.72
C MET A 147 -14.05 3.76 7.79
N GLN A 148 -13.43 4.83 8.32
CA GLN A 148 -12.68 5.79 7.52
C GLN A 148 -11.51 5.12 6.78
N GLN A 149 -10.83 4.18 7.43
CA GLN A 149 -9.74 3.41 6.82
C GLN A 149 -10.25 2.55 5.66
N ARG A 150 -11.35 1.81 5.84
CA ARG A 150 -11.98 1.06 4.75
C ARG A 150 -12.33 1.96 3.55
N VAL A 151 -12.92 3.12 3.82
CA VAL A 151 -13.23 4.12 2.78
C VAL A 151 -11.95 4.58 2.07
N GLY A 152 -10.86 4.84 2.81
CA GLY A 152 -9.56 5.22 2.24
C GLY A 152 -8.99 4.19 1.28
N VAL A 153 -9.05 2.90 1.67
CA VAL A 153 -8.61 1.78 0.84
C VAL A 153 -9.45 1.68 -0.43
N VAL A 154 -10.78 1.62 -0.32
CA VAL A 154 -11.65 1.45 -1.49
C VAL A 154 -11.66 2.68 -2.39
N ARG A 155 -11.43 3.90 -1.86
CA ARG A 155 -11.23 5.11 -2.66
C ARG A 155 -10.01 4.99 -3.57
N ALA A 156 -8.90 4.48 -3.04
CA ALA A 156 -7.69 4.29 -3.83
C ALA A 156 -7.91 3.23 -4.92
N LEU A 157 -8.59 2.13 -4.58
CA LEU A 157 -8.93 1.04 -5.51
C LEU A 157 -9.93 1.45 -6.59
N ALA A 158 -10.95 2.28 -6.25
CA ALA A 158 -11.97 2.75 -7.20
C ALA A 158 -11.39 3.55 -8.37
N ASN A 159 -10.19 4.13 -8.18
CA ASN A 159 -9.47 4.78 -9.27
C ASN A 159 -8.85 3.77 -10.26
N ASN A 160 -8.92 2.47 -10.00
CA ASN A 160 -8.33 1.41 -10.82
C ASN A 160 -6.83 1.66 -11.12
N PRO A 161 -5.98 1.82 -10.09
CA PRO A 161 -4.56 2.09 -10.29
C PRO A 161 -3.81 0.84 -10.77
N ASP A 162 -2.73 1.03 -11.54
CA ASP A 162 -1.81 -0.06 -11.92
C ASP A 162 -1.04 -0.60 -10.70
N VAL A 163 -0.68 0.33 -9.78
CA VAL A 163 0.04 0.02 -8.53
C VAL A 163 -0.64 0.71 -7.35
N LEU A 164 -0.88 -0.04 -6.28
CA LEU A 164 -1.40 0.46 -5.02
C LEU A 164 -0.28 0.54 -3.98
N LEU A 165 -0.04 1.73 -3.47
CA LEU A 165 0.97 2.04 -2.47
C LEU A 165 0.27 2.26 -1.13
N MET A 166 0.71 1.58 -0.08
CA MET A 166 0.13 1.69 1.26
C MET A 166 1.22 1.98 2.29
N ASP A 167 1.10 3.09 3.00
CA ASP A 167 2.05 3.49 4.05
C ASP A 167 1.41 3.32 5.43
N GLU A 168 1.75 2.23 6.11
CA GLU A 168 1.25 1.85 7.44
C GLU A 168 -0.29 2.02 7.59
N PRO A 169 -1.10 1.50 6.66
CA PRO A 169 -2.51 1.85 6.58
C PRO A 169 -3.33 1.42 7.81
N PHE A 170 -2.85 0.47 8.61
CA PHE A 170 -3.57 -0.05 9.76
C PHE A 170 -2.98 0.36 11.11
N ALA A 171 -1.98 1.26 11.14
CA ALA A 171 -1.27 1.63 12.37
C ALA A 171 -2.16 2.33 13.42
N SER A 172 -3.19 3.07 12.98
CA SER A 172 -4.10 3.82 13.86
C SER A 172 -5.38 3.05 14.25
N VAL A 173 -5.47 1.76 13.90
CA VAL A 173 -6.66 0.94 14.13
C VAL A 173 -6.40 -0.05 15.27
N ASP A 174 -7.41 -0.32 16.11
CA ASP A 174 -7.33 -1.33 17.17
C ASP A 174 -7.06 -2.73 16.60
N ALA A 175 -6.53 -3.62 17.45
CA ALA A 175 -6.03 -4.93 17.01
C ALA A 175 -7.12 -5.80 16.33
N GLN A 176 -8.34 -5.83 16.88
CA GLN A 176 -9.40 -6.69 16.34
C GLN A 176 -9.90 -6.17 14.99
N THR A 177 -10.15 -4.86 14.89
CA THR A 177 -10.52 -4.22 13.63
C THR A 177 -9.43 -4.36 12.57
N ARG A 178 -8.14 -4.28 12.97
CA ARG A 178 -7.00 -4.45 12.09
C ARG A 178 -6.97 -5.84 11.44
N MET A 179 -7.16 -6.91 12.23
CA MET A 179 -7.21 -8.28 11.71
C MET A 179 -8.33 -8.43 10.65
N THR A 180 -9.51 -7.91 10.94
CA THR A 180 -10.63 -7.90 9.99
C THR A 180 -10.29 -7.17 8.70
N LEU A 181 -9.68 -5.96 8.80
CA LEU A 181 -9.28 -5.16 7.63
C LEU A 181 -8.22 -5.84 6.77
N GLN A 182 -7.29 -6.55 7.39
CA GLN A 182 -6.25 -7.32 6.69
C GLN A 182 -6.88 -8.49 5.91
N GLU A 183 -7.83 -9.21 6.50
CA GLU A 183 -8.57 -10.27 5.80
C GLU A 183 -9.41 -9.71 4.65
N GLU A 184 -10.10 -8.59 4.86
CA GLU A 184 -10.84 -7.91 3.79
C GLU A 184 -9.92 -7.47 2.64
N LEU A 185 -8.76 -6.89 2.97
CA LEU A 185 -7.78 -6.50 1.96
C LEU A 185 -7.27 -7.69 1.14
N THR A 186 -7.00 -8.84 1.80
CA THR A 186 -6.59 -10.04 1.07
C THR A 186 -7.68 -10.60 0.18
N LYS A 187 -8.95 -10.55 0.59
CA LYS A 187 -10.10 -10.94 -0.26
C LYS A 187 -10.19 -10.05 -1.51
N ILE A 188 -10.18 -8.72 -1.32
CA ILE A 188 -10.20 -7.76 -2.43
C ILE A 188 -9.00 -7.98 -3.37
N TRP A 189 -7.81 -8.21 -2.79
CA TRP A 189 -6.61 -8.48 -3.59
C TRP A 189 -6.72 -9.79 -4.38
N GLN A 190 -7.26 -10.87 -3.79
CA GLN A 190 -7.45 -12.15 -4.48
C GLN A 190 -8.43 -12.04 -5.67
N GLU A 191 -9.47 -11.22 -5.54
CA GLU A 191 -10.47 -11.02 -6.58
C GLU A 191 -9.98 -10.12 -7.72
N ARG A 192 -9.24 -9.06 -7.38
CA ARG A 192 -8.89 -8.00 -8.34
C ARG A 192 -7.42 -7.99 -8.76
N ARG A 193 -6.55 -8.62 -7.98
CA ARG A 193 -5.12 -8.76 -8.24
C ARG A 193 -4.36 -7.46 -8.56
N PRO A 194 -4.62 -6.32 -7.88
CA PRO A 194 -3.77 -5.15 -8.06
C PRO A 194 -2.33 -5.46 -7.62
N THR A 195 -1.34 -4.81 -8.24
CA THR A 195 0.04 -4.83 -7.73
C THR A 195 0.10 -3.97 -6.47
N ILE A 196 0.51 -4.53 -5.33
CA ILE A 196 0.52 -3.83 -4.04
C ILE A 196 1.94 -3.73 -3.49
N LEU A 197 2.32 -2.53 -3.07
CA LEU A 197 3.49 -2.26 -2.25
C LEU A 197 3.00 -1.72 -0.90
N PHE A 198 3.23 -2.49 0.14
CA PHE A 198 2.68 -2.29 1.48
C PHE A 198 3.81 -2.04 2.49
N ILE A 199 3.81 -0.89 3.15
CA ILE A 199 4.77 -0.58 4.20
C ILE A 199 4.13 -0.84 5.56
N THR A 200 4.86 -1.56 6.41
CA THR A 200 4.49 -1.76 7.80
C THR A 200 5.72 -1.92 8.68
N HIS A 201 5.56 -1.69 9.98
CA HIS A 201 6.53 -2.06 11.00
C HIS A 201 6.15 -3.36 11.72
N ASP A 202 4.95 -3.90 11.44
CA ASP A 202 4.46 -5.16 12.01
C ASP A 202 4.89 -6.35 11.13
N VAL A 203 5.74 -7.20 11.69
CA VAL A 203 6.27 -8.38 10.99
C VAL A 203 5.18 -9.41 10.72
N ALA A 204 4.27 -9.66 11.68
CA ALA A 204 3.21 -10.63 11.50
C ALA A 204 2.25 -10.19 10.38
N GLU A 205 1.92 -8.89 10.34
CA GLU A 205 1.14 -8.29 9.25
C GLU A 205 1.80 -8.48 7.89
N SER A 206 3.12 -8.24 7.81
CA SER A 206 3.87 -8.39 6.56
C SER A 206 3.84 -9.81 6.01
N VAL A 207 3.99 -10.81 6.88
CA VAL A 207 3.95 -12.24 6.53
C VAL A 207 2.52 -12.68 6.21
N PHE A 208 1.52 -12.16 6.94
CA PHE A 208 0.12 -12.45 6.69
C PHE A 208 -0.34 -11.97 5.30
N LEU A 209 0.04 -10.75 4.92
CA LEU A 209 -0.48 -10.09 3.70
C LEU A 209 0.29 -10.46 2.45
N ALA A 210 1.63 -10.50 2.51
CA ALA A 210 2.47 -10.44 1.32
C ALA A 210 2.79 -11.83 0.71
N ASP A 211 3.08 -11.83 -0.59
CA ASP A 211 3.71 -12.95 -1.29
C ASP A 211 5.23 -12.90 -1.13
N ARG A 212 5.77 -11.70 -0.82
CA ARG A 212 7.19 -11.43 -0.61
C ARG A 212 7.39 -10.30 0.39
N VAL A 213 8.34 -10.46 1.30
CA VAL A 213 8.71 -9.44 2.30
C VAL A 213 10.12 -8.95 2.02
N VAL A 214 10.25 -7.64 1.86
CA VAL A 214 11.53 -6.94 1.69
C VAL A 214 11.90 -6.25 3.00
N VAL A 215 13.05 -6.57 3.54
CA VAL A 215 13.60 -5.92 4.74
C VAL A 215 14.50 -4.77 4.30
N LEU A 216 14.16 -3.55 4.72
CA LEU A 216 15.00 -2.36 4.53
C LEU A 216 15.81 -2.04 5.77
N SER A 217 17.07 -1.69 5.58
CA SER A 217 17.97 -1.19 6.61
C SER A 217 18.86 -0.08 6.08
N LYS A 218 18.95 1.04 6.80
CA LYS A 218 19.86 2.15 6.47
C LYS A 218 19.79 2.57 4.98
N GLY A 219 18.58 2.62 4.45
CA GLY A 219 18.32 3.00 3.07
C GLY A 219 18.65 1.94 2.01
N ARG A 220 18.91 0.69 2.39
CA ARG A 220 19.24 -0.42 1.47
C ARG A 220 18.31 -1.60 1.65
N VAL A 221 18.14 -2.41 0.62
CA VAL A 221 17.53 -3.74 0.75
C VAL A 221 18.52 -4.65 1.46
N LEU A 222 18.14 -5.14 2.65
CA LEU A 222 18.93 -6.11 3.41
C LEU A 222 18.58 -7.53 3.00
N GLU A 223 17.31 -7.81 2.78
CA GLU A 223 16.81 -9.13 2.43
C GLU A 223 15.54 -9.01 1.59
N ASP A 224 15.27 -9.97 0.73
CA ASP A 224 14.08 -10.10 -0.11
C ASP A 224 13.61 -11.57 -0.02
N MET A 225 12.53 -11.81 0.75
CA MET A 225 12.12 -13.14 1.19
C MET A 225 10.77 -13.53 0.59
N PRO A 226 10.67 -14.62 -0.17
CA PRO A 226 9.37 -15.16 -0.59
C PRO A 226 8.61 -15.75 0.61
N ILE A 227 7.32 -15.50 0.69
CA ILE A 227 6.42 -16.00 1.72
C ILE A 227 5.59 -17.15 1.14
N GLN A 228 6.02 -18.37 1.39
CA GLN A 228 5.38 -19.58 0.89
C GLN A 228 4.28 -20.06 1.86
N LEU A 229 3.24 -19.23 2.03
CA LEU A 229 2.03 -19.57 2.76
C LEU A 229 0.86 -19.65 1.79
N GLN A 230 0.06 -20.70 1.93
CA GLN A 230 -1.13 -20.88 1.10
C GLN A 230 -2.19 -19.79 1.38
N ARG A 231 -3.03 -19.54 0.41
CA ARG A 231 -4.19 -18.64 0.51
C ARG A 231 -5.49 -19.44 0.32
N PRO A 232 -6.64 -19.06 0.90
CA PRO A 232 -6.83 -17.85 1.70
C PRO A 232 -6.16 -17.93 3.07
N ARG A 233 -5.64 -16.79 3.55
CA ARG A 233 -5.06 -16.67 4.88
C ARG A 233 -6.10 -16.09 5.83
N VAL A 234 -6.30 -16.76 6.96
CA VAL A 234 -7.22 -16.36 8.03
C VAL A 234 -6.46 -16.37 9.33
N TRP A 235 -6.58 -15.32 10.11
CA TRP A 235 -5.80 -15.13 11.34
C TRP A 235 -6.00 -16.28 12.35
N GLU A 236 -7.23 -16.72 12.53
CA GLU A 236 -7.55 -17.83 13.46
C GLU A 236 -6.74 -19.09 13.15
N ASN A 237 -6.50 -19.39 11.87
CA ASN A 237 -5.75 -20.57 11.45
C ASN A 237 -4.23 -20.35 11.51
N LEU A 238 -3.75 -19.13 11.27
CA LEU A 238 -2.33 -18.84 11.16
C LEU A 238 -1.64 -18.58 12.50
N ILE A 239 -2.37 -18.14 13.53
CA ILE A 239 -1.79 -17.88 14.85
C ILE A 239 -1.12 -19.15 15.41
N GLU A 240 -1.66 -20.33 15.14
CA GLU A 240 -1.12 -21.61 15.59
C GLU A 240 -0.21 -22.30 14.55
N ASP A 241 -0.16 -21.80 13.31
CA ASP A 241 0.60 -22.41 12.22
C ASP A 241 2.12 -22.26 12.43
N ASP A 242 2.84 -23.38 12.46
CA ASP A 242 4.28 -23.39 12.70
C ASP A 242 5.08 -22.75 11.55
N THR A 243 4.60 -22.86 10.32
CA THR A 243 5.24 -22.23 9.15
C THR A 243 5.13 -20.72 9.23
N PHE A 244 3.96 -20.21 9.62
CA PHE A 244 3.74 -18.76 9.84
C PHE A 244 4.63 -18.23 10.98
N LYS A 245 4.73 -18.98 12.10
CA LYS A 245 5.61 -18.61 13.23
C LYS A 245 7.09 -18.61 12.82
N ALA A 246 7.52 -19.62 12.06
CA ALA A 246 8.90 -19.71 11.57
C ALA A 246 9.24 -18.56 10.62
N LEU A 247 8.41 -18.26 9.63
CA LEU A 247 8.58 -17.15 8.69
C LEU A 247 8.60 -15.80 9.42
N SER A 248 7.67 -15.58 10.34
CA SER A 248 7.62 -14.35 11.15
C SER A 248 8.89 -14.19 11.99
N SER A 249 9.40 -15.28 12.57
CA SER A 249 10.66 -15.25 13.33
C SER A 249 11.86 -14.95 12.43
N GLN A 250 11.90 -15.50 11.21
CA GLN A 250 12.97 -15.22 10.25
C GLN A 250 12.97 -13.73 9.85
N VAL A 251 11.82 -13.18 9.48
CA VAL A 251 11.70 -11.75 9.15
C VAL A 251 12.09 -10.88 10.34
N LEU A 252 11.60 -11.20 11.56
CA LEU A 252 11.91 -10.46 12.79
C LEU A 252 13.42 -10.44 13.07
N ASN A 253 14.10 -11.57 12.92
CA ASN A 253 15.54 -11.65 13.12
C ASN A 253 16.30 -10.78 12.12
N LYS A 254 15.86 -10.72 10.86
CA LYS A 254 16.44 -9.82 9.85
C LYS A 254 16.20 -8.35 10.19
N VAL A 255 14.99 -7.98 10.64
CA VAL A 255 14.68 -6.61 11.07
C VAL A 255 15.51 -6.19 12.29
N ARG A 256 15.78 -7.11 13.23
CA ARG A 256 16.63 -6.83 14.43
C ARG A 256 18.11 -6.71 14.10
N SER A 257 18.58 -7.34 13.05
CA SER A 257 19.97 -7.23 12.57
C SER A 257 20.18 -6.05 11.62
N ALA A 258 19.14 -5.30 11.32
CA ALA A 258 19.09 -4.19 10.35
C ALA A 258 19.59 -2.80 10.93
#